data_6a952a8d434b5a7b121b6686042b7beb
#
_entry.id   6a952a8d434b5a7b121b6686042b7beb
#
_cell.length_a   1.000
_cell.length_b   1.000
_cell.length_c   1.000
_cell.angle_alpha   90.00
_cell.angle_beta   90.00
_cell.angle_gamma   90.00
#
_symmetry.space_group_name_H-M   'P 1'
#
loop_
_entity.id
_entity.type
_entity.pdbx_description
1 polymer ?
#
loop_
_entity_poly.entity_id
_entity_poly.type
_entity_poly.pdbx_seq_one_letter_code
_entity_poly.pdbx_strand_id
1 'polypeptide(L)'
;MKATETSEVIRRFNQAFEDHNPALLDDLVGEDCVMESIQPAPNGTRYEGYEVNLAFWRAMAEDSINTFETEDIAVMGDRATVRWRYRFGDGGSLRGVSLVRVRDGRIVEALAYAKSPGETAPLPEVAS
;
A
#
# COMPACT_ATOMS: atom_id res chain seq x y z
N MET A 1 -5.68 7.58 21.14
CA MET A 1 -6.92 7.43 20.35
C MET A 1 -6.62 6.72 19.05
N LYS A 2 -7.50 5.82 18.65
CA LYS A 2 -7.25 4.95 17.50
C LYS A 2 -6.94 5.70 16.20
N ALA A 3 -7.71 6.73 15.91
CA ALA A 3 -7.50 7.48 14.66
C ALA A 3 -6.15 8.18 14.63
N THR A 4 -5.72 8.73 15.77
CA THR A 4 -4.42 9.39 15.88
C THR A 4 -3.28 8.37 15.73
N GLU A 5 -3.42 7.22 16.36
CA GLU A 5 -2.45 6.14 16.23
C GLU A 5 -2.38 5.65 14.80
N THR A 6 -3.54 5.44 14.17
CA THR A 6 -3.60 4.99 12.78
C THR A 6 -2.91 6.00 11.86
N SER A 7 -3.23 7.29 12.03
CA SER A 7 -2.63 8.34 11.21
C SER A 7 -1.11 8.36 11.32
N GLU A 8 -0.59 8.20 12.54
CA GLU A 8 0.85 8.22 12.76
C GLU A 8 1.53 7.01 12.12
N VAL A 9 0.94 5.82 12.26
CA VAL A 9 1.49 4.62 11.65
C VAL A 9 1.53 4.76 10.13
N ILE A 10 0.43 5.21 9.53
CA ILE A 10 0.36 5.37 8.07
C ILE A 10 1.34 6.42 7.59
N ARG A 11 1.49 7.53 8.31
CA ARG A 11 2.45 8.58 7.95
C ARG A 11 3.86 8.02 7.92
N ARG A 12 4.25 7.28 8.95
CA ARG A 12 5.59 6.68 9.04
C ARG A 12 5.80 5.61 7.98
N PHE A 13 4.77 4.83 7.71
CA PHE A 13 4.82 3.80 6.69
C PHE A 13 5.08 4.42 5.31
N ASN A 14 4.33 5.45 4.94
CA ASN A 14 4.52 6.11 3.66
C ASN A 14 5.88 6.81 3.57
N GLN A 15 6.36 7.36 4.68
CA GLN A 15 7.65 8.01 4.72
C GLN A 15 8.78 7.05 4.37
N ALA A 16 8.66 5.79 4.79
CA ALA A 16 9.68 4.78 4.47
C ALA A 16 9.88 4.64 2.96
N PHE A 17 8.80 4.70 2.19
CA PHE A 17 8.88 4.58 0.74
C PHE A 17 9.34 5.88 0.09
N GLU A 18 8.83 7.00 0.55
CA GLU A 18 9.20 8.30 -0.02
C GLU A 18 10.66 8.63 0.21
N ASP A 19 11.20 8.25 1.36
CA ASP A 19 12.59 8.53 1.73
C ASP A 19 13.53 7.39 1.40
N HIS A 20 13.04 6.30 0.83
CA HIS A 20 13.82 5.10 0.55
C HIS A 20 14.54 4.62 1.81
N ASN A 21 13.83 4.58 2.93
CA ASN A 21 14.37 4.21 4.22
C ASN A 21 13.67 2.96 4.77
N PRO A 22 14.13 1.76 4.38
CA PRO A 22 13.45 0.53 4.80
C PRO A 22 13.51 0.27 6.30
N ALA A 23 14.45 0.85 7.00
CA ALA A 23 14.56 0.64 8.44
C ALA A 23 13.35 1.16 9.21
N LEU A 24 12.64 2.15 8.67
CA LEU A 24 11.43 2.68 9.30
C LEU A 24 10.31 1.64 9.38
N LEU A 25 10.37 0.60 8.56
CA LEU A 25 9.31 -0.40 8.49
C LEU A 25 9.37 -1.42 9.62
N ASP A 26 10.52 -1.60 10.25
CA ASP A 26 10.74 -2.69 11.20
C ASP A 26 9.73 -2.72 12.35
N ASP A 27 9.33 -1.55 12.83
CA ASP A 27 8.40 -1.43 13.95
C ASP A 27 6.95 -1.25 13.53
N LEU A 28 6.68 -1.23 12.24
CA LEU A 28 5.35 -0.89 11.73
C LEU A 28 4.54 -2.10 11.25
N VAL A 29 5.18 -3.26 11.11
CA VAL A 29 4.53 -4.46 10.59
C VAL A 29 4.13 -5.37 11.75
N GLY A 30 2.87 -5.80 11.77
CA GLY A 30 2.38 -6.71 12.79
C GLY A 30 2.85 -8.14 12.56
N GLU A 31 2.96 -8.92 13.64
CA GLU A 31 3.39 -10.31 13.53
C GLU A 31 2.40 -11.16 12.75
N ASP A 32 1.13 -10.80 12.81
CA ASP A 32 0.06 -11.50 12.11
C ASP A 32 -0.41 -10.73 10.87
N CYS A 33 0.43 -9.86 10.34
CA CYS A 33 0.06 -9.02 9.20
C CYS A 33 -0.27 -9.85 7.96
N VAL A 34 -1.34 -9.44 7.29
CA VAL A 34 -1.75 -10.03 6.01
C VAL A 34 -1.75 -8.92 4.97
N MET A 35 -1.09 -9.17 3.86
CA MET A 35 -1.02 -8.21 2.77
C MET A 35 -1.38 -8.91 1.46
N GLU A 36 -2.09 -8.20 0.59
CA GLU A 36 -2.28 -8.64 -0.78
C GLU A 36 -1.68 -7.60 -1.71
N SER A 37 -0.75 -8.06 -2.54
CA SER A 37 -0.13 -7.20 -3.55
C SER A 37 -1.01 -7.15 -4.80
N ILE A 38 -0.64 -6.29 -5.73
CA ILE A 38 -1.41 -6.17 -6.97
C ILE A 38 -0.96 -7.15 -8.05
N GLN A 39 0.16 -7.82 -7.87
CA GLN A 39 0.71 -8.71 -8.89
C GLN A 39 0.80 -10.12 -8.37
N PRO A 40 0.59 -11.13 -9.25
CA PRO A 40 0.12 -10.98 -10.63
C PRO A 40 -1.38 -10.70 -10.71
N ALA A 41 -1.78 -10.05 -11.78
CA ALA A 41 -3.20 -9.84 -12.01
C ALA A 41 -3.89 -11.19 -12.28
N PRO A 42 -5.17 -11.33 -11.96
CA PRO A 42 -6.06 -10.30 -11.42
C PRO A 42 -6.10 -10.22 -9.90
N ASN A 43 -5.62 -11.24 -9.19
CA ASN A 43 -5.88 -11.33 -7.75
C ASN A 43 -4.69 -10.97 -6.86
N GLY A 44 -3.51 -10.80 -7.45
CA GLY A 44 -2.33 -10.49 -6.68
C GLY A 44 -1.78 -11.70 -5.92
N THR A 45 -0.93 -11.42 -4.95
CA THR A 45 -0.32 -12.43 -4.10
C THR A 45 -0.61 -12.09 -2.64
N ARG A 46 -0.96 -13.12 -1.87
CA ARG A 46 -1.22 -12.95 -0.44
C ARG A 46 0.03 -13.31 0.35
N TYR A 47 0.42 -12.43 1.25
CA TYR A 47 1.57 -12.63 2.13
C TYR A 47 1.07 -12.61 3.57
N GLU A 48 1.45 -13.62 4.35
CA GLU A 48 1.01 -13.73 5.75
C GLU A 48 2.21 -13.80 6.67
N GLY A 49 2.18 -12.99 7.72
CA GLY A 49 3.20 -12.97 8.76
C GLY A 49 4.18 -11.81 8.63
N TYR A 50 4.95 -11.60 9.70
CA TYR A 50 5.87 -10.46 9.81
C TYR A 50 7.01 -10.52 8.79
N GLU A 51 7.70 -11.66 8.75
CA GLU A 51 8.93 -11.76 7.95
C GLU A 51 8.69 -11.53 6.46
N VAL A 52 7.65 -12.18 5.93
CA VAL A 52 7.36 -12.12 4.51
C VAL A 52 6.91 -10.71 4.11
N ASN A 53 6.04 -10.11 4.93
CA ASN A 53 5.54 -8.77 4.66
C ASN A 53 6.64 -7.72 4.80
N LEU A 54 7.46 -7.85 5.81
CA LEU A 54 8.57 -6.92 5.99
C LEU A 54 9.55 -6.99 4.82
N ALA A 55 9.89 -8.20 4.39
CA ALA A 55 10.81 -8.38 3.26
C ALA A 55 10.27 -7.73 1.98
N PHE A 56 8.97 -7.91 1.71
CA PHE A 56 8.34 -7.31 0.53
C PHE A 56 8.42 -5.79 0.58
N TRP A 57 8.02 -5.20 1.70
CA TRP A 57 7.99 -3.74 1.82
C TRP A 57 9.36 -3.13 1.89
N ARG A 58 10.33 -3.82 2.50
CA ARG A 58 11.72 -3.33 2.50
C ARG A 58 12.28 -3.28 1.09
N ALA A 59 12.03 -4.31 0.29
CA ALA A 59 12.49 -4.33 -1.09
C ALA A 59 11.88 -3.17 -1.88
N MET A 60 10.59 -2.89 -1.65
CA MET A 60 9.92 -1.77 -2.30
C MET A 60 10.50 -0.43 -1.86
N ALA A 61 10.80 -0.27 -0.59
CA ALA A 61 11.38 0.98 -0.07
C ALA A 61 12.80 1.20 -0.58
N GLU A 62 13.57 0.13 -0.76
CA GLU A 62 14.93 0.20 -1.26
C GLU A 62 15.02 0.52 -2.75
N ASP A 63 13.93 0.29 -3.48
CA ASP A 63 13.91 0.49 -4.93
C ASP A 63 14.07 1.97 -5.26
N SER A 64 15.16 2.32 -5.94
CA SER A 64 15.44 3.69 -6.33
C SER A 64 15.07 4.00 -7.77
N ILE A 65 14.62 3.00 -8.51
CA ILE A 65 14.24 3.16 -9.93
C ILE A 65 12.78 3.56 -10.04
N ASN A 66 11.93 2.94 -9.24
CA ASN A 66 10.50 3.23 -9.25
C ASN A 66 10.16 4.11 -8.05
N THR A 67 9.17 4.97 -8.21
CA THR A 67 8.81 5.95 -7.18
C THR A 67 7.37 5.75 -6.74
N PHE A 68 7.19 5.71 -5.43
CA PHE A 68 5.87 5.61 -4.82
C PHE A 68 5.46 6.99 -4.32
N GLU A 69 4.28 7.45 -4.74
CA GLU A 69 3.73 8.74 -4.32
C GLU A 69 2.40 8.52 -3.63
N THR A 70 2.22 9.13 -2.47
CA THR A 70 0.93 9.12 -1.80
C THR A 70 0.10 10.28 -2.33
N GLU A 71 -1.10 9.99 -2.80
CA GLU A 71 -2.01 11.01 -3.32
C GLU A 71 -2.99 11.49 -2.28
N ASP A 72 -3.48 10.59 -1.43
CA ASP A 72 -4.47 10.94 -0.42
C ASP A 72 -4.52 9.87 0.66
N ILE A 73 -4.78 10.29 1.88
CA ILE A 73 -4.94 9.39 3.02
C ILE A 73 -6.23 9.76 3.74
N ALA A 74 -7.10 8.78 3.96
CA ALA A 74 -8.31 8.95 4.76
C ALA A 74 -8.29 7.95 5.90
N VAL A 75 -8.50 8.42 7.11
CA VAL A 75 -8.44 7.58 8.31
C VAL A 75 -9.81 7.49 8.96
N MET A 76 -10.22 6.27 9.31
CA MET A 76 -11.46 6.01 10.02
C MET A 76 -11.17 5.00 11.13
N GLY A 77 -10.97 5.51 12.35
CA GLY A 77 -10.65 4.66 13.50
C GLY A 77 -9.33 3.90 13.28
N ASP A 78 -9.40 2.58 13.27
CA ASP A 78 -8.23 1.73 13.05
C ASP A 78 -8.00 1.40 11.57
N ARG A 79 -8.75 2.02 10.68
CA ARG A 79 -8.64 1.77 9.23
C ARG A 79 -8.23 3.02 8.49
N ALA A 80 -7.55 2.82 7.38
CA ALA A 80 -7.16 3.92 6.50
C ALA A 80 -7.22 3.47 5.05
N THR A 81 -7.54 4.41 4.18
CA THR A 81 -7.36 4.21 2.75
C THR A 81 -6.23 5.12 2.31
N VAL A 82 -5.30 4.56 1.54
CA VAL A 82 -4.14 5.28 1.04
C VAL A 82 -4.19 5.21 -0.47
N ARG A 83 -4.49 6.32 -1.12
CA ARG A 83 -4.45 6.38 -2.58
C ARG A 83 -3.04 6.74 -2.99
N TRP A 84 -2.51 6.02 -3.98
CA TRP A 84 -1.11 6.18 -4.37
C TRP A 84 -0.94 6.10 -5.88
N ARG A 85 0.20 6.61 -6.32
CA ARG A 85 0.68 6.46 -7.69
C ARG A 85 2.08 5.87 -7.64
N TYR A 86 2.30 4.86 -8.43
CA TYR A 86 3.60 4.23 -8.57
C TYR A 86 4.14 4.59 -9.95
N ARG A 87 5.29 5.25 -9.99
CA ARG A 87 5.91 5.66 -11.24
C ARG A 87 7.05 4.71 -11.55
N PHE A 88 7.03 4.15 -12.74
CA PHE A 88 8.06 3.24 -13.17
C PHE A 88 9.21 4.01 -13.82
N GLY A 89 10.42 3.41 -13.78
CA GLY A 89 11.59 4.04 -14.36
C GLY A 89 11.52 4.26 -15.86
N ASP A 90 10.63 3.54 -16.54
CA ASP A 90 10.44 3.69 -17.99
C ASP A 90 9.46 4.79 -18.37
N GLY A 91 8.95 5.53 -17.40
CA GLY A 91 8.00 6.62 -17.66
C GLY A 91 6.55 6.24 -17.50
N GLY A 92 6.25 4.96 -17.34
CA GLY A 92 4.88 4.52 -17.07
C GLY A 92 4.46 4.81 -15.64
N SER A 93 3.18 4.66 -15.36
CA SER A 93 2.70 4.81 -14.00
C SER A 93 1.46 3.96 -13.76
N LEU A 94 1.16 3.73 -12.48
CA LEU A 94 0.04 2.93 -12.06
C LEU A 94 -0.57 3.59 -10.83
N ARG A 95 -1.88 3.71 -10.80
CA ARG A 95 -2.57 4.29 -9.65
C ARG A 95 -3.38 3.22 -8.94
N GLY A 96 -3.45 3.35 -7.63
CA GLY A 96 -4.20 2.39 -6.85
C GLY A 96 -4.56 2.91 -5.47
N VAL A 97 -5.08 1.99 -4.68
CA VAL A 97 -5.45 2.26 -3.30
C VAL A 97 -5.09 1.05 -2.46
N SER A 98 -4.63 1.31 -1.25
CA SER A 98 -4.43 0.27 -0.25
C SER A 98 -5.44 0.48 0.87
N LEU A 99 -6.09 -0.62 1.27
CA LEU A 99 -7.00 -0.65 2.40
C LEU A 99 -6.21 -1.19 3.57
N VAL A 100 -6.01 -0.37 4.60
CA VAL A 100 -5.09 -0.69 5.68
C VAL A 100 -5.82 -0.75 7.01
N ARG A 101 -5.41 -1.67 7.86
CA ARG A 101 -5.88 -1.72 9.25
C ARG A 101 -4.68 -1.77 10.19
N VAL A 102 -4.79 -1.00 11.27
CA VAL A 102 -3.74 -0.84 12.27
C VAL A 102 -4.24 -1.35 13.62
N ARG A 103 -3.38 -2.04 14.34
CA ARG A 103 -3.67 -2.49 15.70
C ARG A 103 -2.38 -2.43 16.50
N ASP A 104 -2.47 -1.82 17.70
CA ASP A 104 -1.33 -1.71 18.61
C ASP A 104 -0.09 -1.11 17.95
N GLY A 105 -0.31 -0.05 17.16
CA GLY A 105 0.79 0.67 16.54
C GLY A 105 1.42 -0.02 15.34
N ARG A 106 0.81 -1.08 14.84
CA ARG A 106 1.36 -1.85 13.73
C ARG A 106 0.29 -2.13 12.69
N ILE A 107 0.72 -2.28 11.44
CA ILE A 107 -0.16 -2.64 10.34
C ILE A 107 -0.42 -4.15 10.41
N VAL A 108 -1.70 -4.52 10.49
CA VAL A 108 -2.10 -5.92 10.53
C VAL A 108 -2.79 -6.39 9.25
N GLU A 109 -3.19 -5.45 8.39
CA GLU A 109 -3.79 -5.81 7.12
C GLU A 109 -3.52 -4.69 6.11
N ALA A 110 -3.15 -5.06 4.90
CA ALA A 110 -2.96 -4.11 3.82
C ALA A 110 -3.35 -4.77 2.50
N LEU A 111 -4.48 -4.36 1.94
CA LEU A 111 -5.01 -4.93 0.71
C LEU A 111 -4.89 -3.91 -0.40
N ALA A 112 -4.09 -4.21 -1.41
CA ALA A 112 -3.82 -3.27 -2.49
C ALA A 112 -4.64 -3.58 -3.73
N TYR A 113 -5.21 -2.54 -4.31
CA TYR A 113 -5.98 -2.60 -5.54
C TYR A 113 -5.45 -1.55 -6.49
N ALA A 114 -5.36 -1.88 -7.76
CA ALA A 114 -4.84 -0.95 -8.75
C ALA A 114 -5.77 -0.83 -9.92
N LYS A 115 -5.74 0.33 -10.58
CA LYS A 115 -6.46 0.51 -11.82
C LYS A 115 -5.78 -0.31 -12.89
N SER A 116 -6.59 -1.01 -13.66
CA SER A 116 -6.07 -1.79 -14.77
C SER A 116 -5.66 -0.85 -15.91
N PRO A 117 -4.48 -1.00 -16.49
CA PRO A 117 -4.12 -0.22 -17.66
C PRO A 117 -4.87 -0.82 -18.83
N GLY A 118 -5.62 -0.37 -19.41
CA GLY A 118 -5.98 -1.07 -20.38
C GLY A 118 -7.03 -0.89 -21.29
N GLU A 119 -7.06 -1.63 -22.10
CA GLU A 119 -7.78 -1.88 -23.28
C GLU A 119 -8.96 -2.77 -23.08
N THR A 120 -9.73 -2.49 -22.13
CA THR A 120 -10.97 -3.20 -21.94
C THR A 120 -12.05 -2.54 -22.80
N ALA A 121 -13.04 -3.31 -23.19
CA ALA A 121 -14.19 -2.75 -23.85
C ALA A 121 -14.81 -1.67 -22.95
N PRO A 122 -15.35 -0.62 -23.55
CA PRO A 122 -16.02 0.41 -22.76
C PRO A 122 -17.11 -0.22 -21.90
N LEU A 123 -17.25 0.32 -20.70
CA LEU A 123 -18.32 -0.13 -19.83
C LEU A 123 -19.67 0.19 -20.48
N PRO A 124 -20.66 -0.67 -20.26
CA PRO A 124 -22.01 -0.35 -20.74
C PRO A 124 -22.44 0.99 -20.21
N GLU A 125 -23.10 1.76 -21.04
CA GLU A 125 -23.62 3.05 -20.62
C GLU A 125 -24.59 2.85 -19.49
N VAL A 126 -24.33 3.52 -18.39
CA VAL A 126 -25.22 3.44 -17.26
C VAL A 126 -26.42 4.32 -17.57
N ALA A 127 -27.58 3.76 -17.49
CA ALA A 127 -28.79 4.54 -17.67
C ALA A 127 -28.86 5.55 -16.54
N SER A 128 -28.68 6.77 -16.87
CA SER A 128 -28.61 7.83 -15.90
C SER A 128 -29.77 8.77 -16.07
#